data_744d23ae4778575766e991f2d3b210fd
#
_entry.id   744d23ae4778575766e991f2d3b210fd
#
_cell.length_a   1.000
_cell.length_b   1.000
_cell.length_c   1.000
_cell.angle_alpha   90.00
_cell.angle_beta   90.00
_cell.angle_gamma   90.00
#
_symmetry.space_group_name_H-M   'P 1'
#
loop_
_entity.id
_entity.type
_entity.pdbx_description
1 polymer ?
#
loop_
_entity_poly.entity_id
_entity_poly.type
_entity_poly.pdbx_seq_one_letter_code
_entity_poly.pdbx_strand_id
1 'polypeptide(L)'
;AVVISAIKLYRFLPHEDFSMIPHLMLLTTLRVVLAMLIAAAIFTPLGVWVASNKRRLSFIQPIGQVVGSIPSNVYTPFIVIFISLGYKQLEWWILPLIMVGCQWYYFFNVIAGYLAIPDDIKEVTKIFPLSKFKWWTRYLIPSMFPYLITAIINAAGAAWNADIAAESLQWGKETINVTGLGQYIAVNDGIKDKSALGTLAMCAVVGLCIIFV
;
A
#
# COMPACT_ATOMS: atom_id res chain seq x y z
N ALA A 1 0.54 -26.75 -12.38
CA ALA A 1 1.90 -26.50 -11.90
C ALA A 1 1.86 -26.08 -10.42
N VAL A 2 1.17 -24.99 -10.03
CA VAL A 2 1.14 -24.44 -8.66
C VAL A 2 0.68 -25.46 -7.62
N VAL A 3 -0.40 -26.20 -7.87
CA VAL A 3 -0.93 -27.21 -6.93
C VAL A 3 0.06 -28.35 -6.70
N ILE A 4 0.74 -28.81 -7.76
CA ILE A 4 1.75 -29.86 -7.67
C ILE A 4 2.98 -29.39 -6.87
N SER A 5 3.38 -28.13 -7.06
CA SER A 5 4.46 -27.53 -6.28
C SER A 5 4.06 -27.38 -4.80
N ALA A 6 2.84 -26.97 -4.50
CA ALA A 6 2.32 -26.86 -3.13
C ALA A 6 2.27 -28.22 -2.43
N ILE A 7 1.84 -29.30 -3.11
CA ILE A 7 1.82 -30.65 -2.56
C ILE A 7 3.24 -31.19 -2.30
N LYS A 8 4.19 -30.89 -3.20
CA LYS A 8 5.60 -31.26 -2.97
C LYS A 8 6.18 -30.52 -1.78
N LEU A 9 5.97 -29.18 -1.68
CA LEU A 9 6.40 -28.37 -0.54
C LEU A 9 5.84 -28.89 0.78
N TYR A 10 4.54 -29.22 0.82
CA TYR A 10 3.92 -29.79 2.02
C TYR A 10 4.58 -31.10 2.50
N ARG A 11 5.15 -31.91 1.60
CA ARG A 11 5.84 -33.16 1.97
C ARG A 11 7.29 -32.99 2.46
N PHE A 12 7.94 -31.89 2.04
CA PHE A 12 9.38 -31.69 2.30
C PHE A 12 9.69 -30.69 3.39
N LEU A 13 8.71 -29.83 3.79
CA LEU A 13 8.92 -28.80 4.79
C LEU A 13 8.49 -29.27 6.19
N PRO A 14 9.20 -28.84 7.25
CA PRO A 14 8.80 -29.08 8.63
C PRO A 14 7.40 -28.51 8.88
N HIS A 15 6.56 -29.23 9.63
CA HIS A 15 5.21 -28.78 9.99
C HIS A 15 5.20 -27.45 10.76
N GLU A 16 6.27 -27.11 11.46
CA GLU A 16 6.45 -25.86 12.19
C GLU A 16 6.39 -24.63 11.25
N ASP A 17 7.01 -24.71 10.07
CA ASP A 17 6.99 -23.62 9.09
C ASP A 17 5.57 -23.33 8.60
N PHE A 18 4.74 -24.36 8.39
CA PHE A 18 3.35 -24.20 7.98
C PHE A 18 2.47 -23.55 9.06
N SER A 19 2.76 -23.79 10.34
CA SER A 19 1.99 -23.20 11.43
C SER A 19 2.30 -21.70 11.62
N MET A 20 3.51 -21.25 11.28
CA MET A 20 3.93 -19.85 11.39
C MET A 20 3.40 -18.98 10.24
N ILE A 21 3.26 -19.52 9.03
CA ILE A 21 2.88 -18.77 7.83
C ILE A 21 1.55 -18.01 7.98
N PRO A 22 0.44 -18.60 8.49
CA PRO A 22 -0.81 -17.85 8.63
C PRO A 22 -0.69 -16.63 9.54
N HIS A 23 0.12 -16.71 10.60
CA HIS A 23 0.38 -15.59 11.50
C HIS A 23 1.17 -14.48 10.80
N LEU A 24 2.23 -14.83 10.07
CA LEU A 24 3.02 -13.88 9.28
C LEU A 24 2.16 -13.22 8.19
N MET A 25 1.33 -14.00 7.48
CA MET A 25 0.38 -13.48 6.50
C MET A 25 -0.56 -12.45 7.11
N LEU A 26 -1.09 -12.73 8.30
CA LEU A 26 -2.00 -11.80 8.98
C LEU A 26 -1.30 -10.49 9.35
N LEU A 27 -0.09 -10.55 9.89
CA LEU A 27 0.67 -9.37 10.28
C LEU A 27 1.02 -8.49 9.08
N THR A 28 1.59 -9.06 8.02
CA THR A 28 1.90 -8.36 6.78
C THR A 28 0.64 -7.74 6.15
N THR A 29 -0.45 -8.53 6.04
CA THR A 29 -1.72 -8.03 5.50
C THR A 29 -2.29 -6.87 6.32
N LEU A 30 -2.28 -6.98 7.64
CA LEU A 30 -2.79 -5.94 8.54
C LEU A 30 -2.02 -4.63 8.37
N ARG A 31 -0.69 -4.69 8.25
CA ARG A 31 0.15 -3.51 8.00
C ARG A 31 -0.15 -2.87 6.66
N VAL A 32 -0.20 -3.67 5.59
CA VAL A 32 -0.51 -3.19 4.25
C VAL A 32 -1.89 -2.51 4.22
N VAL A 33 -2.93 -3.18 4.73
CA VAL A 33 -4.29 -2.62 4.77
C VAL A 33 -4.34 -1.34 5.60
N LEU A 34 -3.69 -1.31 6.76
CA LEU A 34 -3.66 -0.12 7.62
C LEU A 34 -2.94 1.04 6.93
N ALA A 35 -1.79 0.80 6.30
CA ALA A 35 -1.05 1.82 5.56
C ALA A 35 -1.89 2.38 4.38
N MET A 36 -2.58 1.50 3.65
CA MET A 36 -3.48 1.90 2.56
C MET A 36 -4.66 2.72 3.05
N LEU A 37 -5.29 2.34 4.18
CA LEU A 37 -6.40 3.10 4.76
C LEU A 37 -5.96 4.49 5.22
N ILE A 38 -4.80 4.61 5.87
CA ILE A 38 -4.24 5.89 6.28
C ILE A 38 -3.89 6.74 5.05
N ALA A 39 -3.27 6.15 4.03
CA ALA A 39 -2.96 6.83 2.77
C ALA A 39 -4.24 7.32 2.07
N ALA A 40 -5.27 6.49 1.97
CA ALA A 40 -6.56 6.87 1.42
C ALA A 40 -7.22 8.00 2.20
N ALA A 41 -7.22 7.94 3.53
CA ALA A 41 -7.82 8.95 4.40
C ALA A 41 -7.15 10.34 4.26
N ILE A 42 -5.84 10.37 4.01
CA ILE A 42 -5.07 11.61 3.87
C ILE A 42 -5.10 12.10 2.41
N PHE A 43 -4.78 11.24 1.46
CA PHE A 43 -4.54 11.63 0.07
C PHE A 43 -5.82 11.76 -0.76
N THR A 44 -6.94 11.15 -0.36
CA THR A 44 -8.23 11.39 -1.01
C THR A 44 -8.72 12.83 -0.79
N PRO A 45 -8.83 13.36 0.44
CA PRO A 45 -9.21 14.76 0.62
C PRO A 45 -8.17 15.74 0.05
N LEU A 46 -6.88 15.42 0.11
CA LEU A 46 -5.83 16.24 -0.47
C LEU A 46 -5.96 16.32 -2.01
N GLY A 47 -6.20 15.19 -2.69
CA GLY A 47 -6.41 15.13 -4.13
C GLY A 47 -7.62 15.95 -4.57
N VAL A 48 -8.74 15.85 -3.85
CA VAL A 48 -9.95 16.66 -4.10
C VAL A 48 -9.66 18.15 -3.89
N TRP A 49 -8.96 18.51 -2.81
CA TRP A 49 -8.60 19.90 -2.54
C TRP A 49 -7.69 20.48 -3.65
N VAL A 50 -6.77 19.71 -4.18
CA VAL A 50 -5.92 20.13 -5.31
C VAL A 50 -6.75 20.26 -6.57
N ALA A 51 -7.56 19.25 -6.92
CA ALA A 51 -8.36 19.21 -8.15
C ALA A 51 -9.46 20.27 -8.21
N SER A 52 -9.97 20.73 -7.05
CA SER A 52 -11.04 21.74 -6.99
C SER A 52 -10.61 23.15 -7.42
N ASN A 53 -9.32 23.42 -7.64
CA ASN A 53 -8.82 24.72 -8.06
C ASN A 53 -7.77 24.59 -9.16
N LYS A 54 -8.00 25.18 -10.32
CA LYS A 54 -7.11 25.11 -11.50
C LYS A 54 -5.68 25.58 -11.21
N ARG A 55 -5.50 26.61 -10.38
CA ARG A 55 -4.15 27.12 -10.03
C ARG A 55 -3.39 26.11 -9.17
N ARG A 56 -4.06 25.52 -8.18
CA ARG A 56 -3.45 24.46 -7.33
C ARG A 56 -3.10 23.24 -8.16
N LEU A 57 -4.00 22.81 -9.01
CA LEU A 57 -3.83 21.67 -9.89
C LEU A 57 -2.61 21.83 -10.79
N SER A 58 -2.49 22.95 -11.51
CA SER A 58 -1.39 23.19 -12.44
C SER A 58 -0.02 23.31 -11.77
N PHE A 59 0.02 23.64 -10.48
CA PHE A 59 1.28 23.75 -9.73
C PHE A 59 1.62 22.46 -8.94
N ILE A 60 0.66 21.92 -8.21
CA ILE A 60 0.91 20.78 -7.29
C ILE A 60 1.01 19.44 -8.02
N GLN A 61 0.22 19.24 -9.08
CA GLN A 61 0.22 17.97 -9.81
C GLN A 61 1.58 17.65 -10.46
N PRO A 62 2.27 18.56 -11.18
CA PRO A 62 3.61 18.28 -11.71
C PRO A 62 4.65 18.04 -10.62
N ILE A 63 4.60 18.80 -9.51
CA ILE A 63 5.49 18.57 -8.35
C ILE A 63 5.25 17.18 -7.77
N GLY A 64 3.98 16.80 -7.58
CA GLY A 64 3.61 15.48 -7.12
C GLY A 64 4.14 14.36 -8.02
N GLN A 65 4.11 14.55 -9.34
CA GLN A 65 4.66 13.57 -10.29
C GLN A 65 6.18 13.40 -10.14
N VAL A 66 6.92 14.51 -9.97
CA VAL A 66 8.38 14.46 -9.73
C VAL A 66 8.69 13.78 -8.41
N VAL A 67 8.01 14.17 -7.32
CA VAL A 67 8.23 13.57 -6.00
C VAL A 67 7.76 12.12 -5.96
N GLY A 68 6.64 11.81 -6.62
CA GLY A 68 6.10 10.44 -6.72
C GLY A 68 6.94 9.49 -7.57
N SER A 69 7.85 9.99 -8.40
CA SER A 69 8.80 9.17 -9.16
C SER A 69 9.98 8.68 -8.32
N ILE A 70 10.15 9.21 -7.11
CA ILE A 70 11.22 8.79 -6.20
C ILE A 70 10.84 7.42 -5.61
N PRO A 71 11.66 6.36 -5.82
CA PRO A 71 11.38 5.05 -5.25
C PRO A 71 11.33 5.08 -3.72
N SER A 72 10.40 4.33 -3.12
CA SER A 72 10.25 4.26 -1.65
C SER A 72 11.55 3.86 -0.94
N ASN A 73 12.40 3.05 -1.57
CA ASN A 73 13.69 2.62 -1.00
C ASN A 73 14.68 3.78 -0.75
N VAL A 74 14.53 4.93 -1.44
CA VAL A 74 15.35 6.13 -1.20
C VAL A 74 15.11 6.71 0.21
N TYR A 75 13.96 6.43 0.80
CA TYR A 75 13.63 6.88 2.17
C TYR A 75 14.21 5.97 3.27
N THR A 76 14.78 4.82 2.93
CA THR A 76 15.41 3.87 3.88
C THR A 76 16.42 4.53 4.83
N PRO A 77 17.36 5.41 4.39
CA PRO A 77 18.30 6.06 5.31
C PRO A 77 17.63 6.84 6.44
N PHE A 78 16.54 7.54 6.12
CA PHE A 78 15.80 8.33 7.11
C PHE A 78 15.15 7.43 8.17
N ILE A 79 14.66 6.27 7.74
CA ILE A 79 14.06 5.28 8.65
C ILE A 79 15.12 4.65 9.54
N VAL A 80 16.29 4.33 9.00
CA VAL A 80 17.41 3.80 9.80
C VAL A 80 17.85 4.80 10.87
N ILE A 81 17.94 6.08 10.52
CA ILE A 81 18.22 7.14 11.49
C ILE A 81 17.12 7.19 12.56
N PHE A 82 15.85 7.14 12.19
CA PHE A 82 14.73 7.15 13.12
C PHE A 82 14.78 5.95 14.09
N ILE A 83 15.11 4.75 13.59
CA ILE A 83 15.29 3.55 14.42
C ILE A 83 16.48 3.69 15.36
N SER A 84 17.60 4.28 14.90
CA SER A 84 18.81 4.50 15.73
C SER A 84 18.58 5.44 16.88
N LEU A 85 17.58 6.33 16.80
CA LEU A 85 17.14 7.21 17.87
C LEU A 85 16.33 6.52 18.99
N GLY A 86 16.24 5.18 18.99
CA GLY A 86 15.62 4.39 20.05
C GLY A 86 14.18 3.90 19.75
N TYR A 87 13.63 4.17 18.57
CA TYR A 87 12.28 3.73 18.20
C TYR A 87 12.23 2.29 17.67
N LYS A 88 13.28 1.51 17.85
CA LYS A 88 13.42 0.12 17.36
C LYS A 88 12.33 -0.85 17.85
N GLN A 89 11.76 -0.59 19.01
CA GLN A 89 10.73 -1.46 19.61
C GLN A 89 9.34 -1.31 18.97
N LEU A 90 9.09 -0.23 18.23
CA LEU A 90 7.84 -0.04 17.51
C LEU A 90 7.98 -0.62 16.08
N GLU A 91 7.53 -1.85 15.87
CA GLU A 91 7.46 -2.44 14.52
C GLU A 91 6.59 -1.62 13.55
N TRP A 92 5.80 -0.67 14.06
CA TRP A 92 4.93 0.24 13.29
C TRP A 92 5.67 1.34 12.51
N TRP A 93 6.98 1.52 12.73
CA TRP A 93 7.79 2.47 11.94
C TRP A 93 7.82 2.15 10.43
N ILE A 94 7.48 0.91 10.08
CA ILE A 94 7.39 0.46 8.68
C ILE A 94 6.20 1.09 7.93
N LEU A 95 5.12 1.48 8.63
CA LEU A 95 3.91 2.04 8.01
C LEU A 95 4.17 3.28 7.14
N PRO A 96 4.94 4.30 7.57
CA PRO A 96 5.27 5.43 6.72
C PRO A 96 5.96 5.03 5.40
N LEU A 97 6.81 4.00 5.43
CA LEU A 97 7.51 3.53 4.24
C LEU A 97 6.55 2.87 3.24
N ILE A 98 5.62 2.05 3.74
CA ILE A 98 4.56 1.46 2.92
C ILE A 98 3.65 2.55 2.35
N MET A 99 3.29 3.56 3.18
CA MET A 99 2.47 4.70 2.73
C MET A 99 3.13 5.47 1.60
N VAL A 100 4.43 5.78 1.71
CA VAL A 100 5.18 6.47 0.63
C VAL A 100 5.12 5.68 -0.67
N GLY A 101 5.11 4.34 -0.60
CA GLY A 101 4.97 3.48 -1.77
C GLY A 101 3.61 3.55 -2.45
N CYS A 102 2.52 3.75 -1.71
CA CYS A 102 1.15 3.63 -2.24
C CYS A 102 0.35 4.94 -2.33
N GLN A 103 0.74 5.98 -1.59
CA GLN A 103 -0.03 7.24 -1.48
C GLN A 103 -0.28 7.96 -2.80
N TRP A 104 0.67 7.91 -3.73
CA TRP A 104 0.58 8.60 -5.01
C TRP A 104 -0.51 8.03 -5.91
N TYR A 105 -0.83 6.73 -5.79
CA TYR A 105 -1.93 6.11 -6.52
C TYR A 105 -3.28 6.68 -6.09
N TYR A 106 -3.51 6.91 -4.80
CA TYR A 106 -4.69 7.61 -4.31
C TYR A 106 -4.72 9.05 -4.83
N PHE A 107 -3.62 9.77 -4.67
CA PHE A 107 -3.53 11.19 -5.03
C PHE A 107 -3.89 11.44 -6.49
N PHE A 108 -3.25 10.75 -7.43
CA PHE A 108 -3.47 10.98 -8.86
C PHE A 108 -4.80 10.44 -9.36
N ASN A 109 -5.24 9.27 -8.90
CA ASN A 109 -6.55 8.74 -9.31
C ASN A 109 -7.71 9.58 -8.76
N VAL A 110 -7.59 10.12 -7.55
CA VAL A 110 -8.60 11.04 -6.99
C VAL A 110 -8.66 12.34 -7.79
N ILE A 111 -7.51 12.91 -8.17
CA ILE A 111 -7.47 14.08 -9.05
C ILE A 111 -8.18 13.78 -10.38
N ALA A 112 -7.82 12.67 -11.02
CA ALA A 112 -8.44 12.27 -12.29
C ALA A 112 -9.95 12.04 -12.14
N GLY A 113 -10.37 11.36 -11.07
CA GLY A 113 -11.76 11.09 -10.77
C GLY A 113 -12.58 12.38 -10.54
N TYR A 114 -12.02 13.33 -9.78
CA TYR A 114 -12.68 14.63 -9.56
C TYR A 114 -12.82 15.44 -10.84
N LEU A 115 -11.81 15.43 -11.71
CA LEU A 115 -11.85 16.13 -12.98
C LEU A 115 -12.83 15.48 -13.97
N ALA A 116 -13.03 14.19 -13.89
CA ALA A 116 -13.96 13.43 -14.73
C ALA A 116 -15.44 13.66 -14.38
N ILE A 117 -15.75 14.27 -13.23
CA ILE A 117 -17.15 14.60 -12.88
C ILE A 117 -17.66 15.67 -13.84
N PRO A 118 -18.81 15.44 -14.53
CA PRO A 118 -19.42 16.43 -15.41
C PRO A 118 -19.73 17.75 -14.70
N ASP A 119 -19.55 18.87 -15.41
CA ASP A 119 -19.75 20.19 -14.82
C ASP A 119 -21.21 20.43 -14.43
N ASP A 120 -22.18 19.90 -15.18
CA ASP A 120 -23.61 19.95 -14.84
C ASP A 120 -23.89 19.37 -13.45
N ILE A 121 -23.25 18.25 -13.11
CA ILE A 121 -23.40 17.62 -11.79
C ILE A 121 -22.72 18.48 -10.70
N LYS A 122 -21.59 19.11 -11.00
CA LYS A 122 -20.93 20.05 -10.08
C LYS A 122 -21.81 21.29 -9.81
N GLU A 123 -22.54 21.79 -10.84
CA GLU A 123 -23.44 22.92 -10.68
C GLU A 123 -24.67 22.59 -9.83
N VAL A 124 -25.26 21.42 -10.01
CA VAL A 124 -26.38 20.96 -9.17
C VAL A 124 -26.03 21.00 -7.67
N THR A 125 -24.80 20.65 -7.30
CA THR A 125 -24.38 20.69 -5.89
C THR A 125 -24.20 22.10 -5.33
N LYS A 126 -24.05 23.10 -6.20
CA LYS A 126 -24.03 24.53 -5.80
C LYS A 126 -25.44 25.08 -5.56
N ILE A 127 -26.40 24.63 -6.38
CA ILE A 127 -27.81 25.04 -6.27
C ILE A 127 -28.46 24.36 -5.04
N PHE A 128 -28.17 23.08 -4.82
CA PHE A 128 -28.67 22.32 -3.69
C PHE A 128 -27.55 22.01 -2.69
N PRO A 129 -27.28 22.92 -1.74
CA PRO A 129 -26.14 22.76 -0.84
C PRO A 129 -26.32 21.53 0.06
N LEU A 130 -25.41 20.59 -0.06
CA LEU A 130 -25.33 19.40 0.79
C LEU A 130 -24.52 19.70 2.06
N SER A 131 -24.86 19.07 3.18
CA SER A 131 -23.97 19.06 4.35
C SER A 131 -22.63 18.40 3.98
N LYS A 132 -21.54 18.78 4.65
CA LYS A 132 -20.18 18.28 4.34
C LYS A 132 -20.11 16.74 4.25
N PHE A 133 -20.75 16.05 5.20
CA PHE A 133 -20.80 14.58 5.22
C PHE A 133 -21.58 14.01 4.03
N LYS A 134 -22.76 14.58 3.70
CA LYS A 134 -23.57 14.15 2.54
C LYS A 134 -22.85 14.46 1.22
N TRP A 135 -22.12 15.57 1.16
CA TRP A 135 -21.32 15.93 -0.01
C TRP A 135 -20.25 14.86 -0.31
N TRP A 136 -19.54 14.38 0.71
CA TRP A 136 -18.57 13.27 0.54
C TRP A 136 -19.25 11.96 0.18
N THR A 137 -20.25 11.53 0.95
CA THR A 137 -20.79 10.16 0.88
C THR A 137 -21.81 9.95 -0.21
N ARG A 138 -22.61 10.98 -0.58
CA ARG A 138 -23.69 10.86 -1.57
C ARG A 138 -23.36 11.44 -2.92
N TYR A 139 -22.37 12.30 -2.99
CA TYR A 139 -22.00 12.96 -4.26
C TYR A 139 -20.59 12.57 -4.68
N LEU A 140 -19.56 12.92 -3.92
CA LEU A 140 -18.18 12.86 -4.36
C LEU A 140 -17.68 11.42 -4.52
N ILE A 141 -17.76 10.60 -3.47
CA ILE A 141 -17.29 9.20 -3.50
C ILE A 141 -18.00 8.39 -4.59
N PRO A 142 -19.36 8.42 -4.72
CA PRO A 142 -20.03 7.70 -5.79
C PRO A 142 -19.64 8.19 -7.20
N SER A 143 -19.47 9.51 -7.38
CA SER A 143 -19.11 10.08 -8.67
C SER A 143 -17.68 9.70 -9.12
N MET A 144 -16.77 9.46 -8.18
CA MET A 144 -15.38 9.06 -8.44
C MET A 144 -15.14 7.56 -8.26
N PHE A 145 -16.18 6.77 -8.02
CA PHE A 145 -16.05 5.37 -7.60
C PHE A 145 -15.13 4.53 -8.51
N PRO A 146 -15.23 4.57 -9.86
CA PRO A 146 -14.34 3.80 -10.73
C PRO A 146 -12.85 4.16 -10.55
N TYR A 147 -12.56 5.43 -10.33
CA TYR A 147 -11.20 5.92 -10.09
C TYR A 147 -10.67 5.50 -8.72
N LEU A 148 -11.54 5.45 -7.70
CA LEU A 148 -11.16 4.96 -6.37
C LEU A 148 -10.84 3.46 -6.39
N ILE A 149 -11.59 2.65 -7.13
CA ILE A 149 -11.28 1.23 -7.33
C ILE A 149 -9.90 1.08 -8.00
N THR A 150 -9.65 1.82 -9.08
CA THR A 150 -8.35 1.82 -9.75
C THR A 150 -7.22 2.25 -8.80
N ALA A 151 -7.47 3.26 -7.97
CA ALA A 151 -6.51 3.70 -6.95
C ALA A 151 -6.18 2.58 -5.96
N ILE A 152 -7.20 1.88 -5.44
CA ILE A 152 -7.04 0.79 -4.47
C ILE A 152 -6.24 -0.37 -5.08
N ILE A 153 -6.57 -0.81 -6.30
CA ILE A 153 -5.88 -1.91 -6.98
C ILE A 153 -4.39 -1.58 -7.17
N ASN A 154 -4.10 -0.39 -7.71
CA ASN A 154 -2.72 0.03 -7.96
C ASN A 154 -1.95 0.27 -6.65
N ALA A 155 -2.59 0.89 -5.65
CA ALA A 155 -2.00 1.11 -4.34
C ALA A 155 -1.70 -0.21 -3.61
N ALA A 156 -2.56 -1.23 -3.74
CA ALA A 156 -2.33 -2.54 -3.15
C ALA A 156 -1.05 -3.18 -3.68
N GLY A 157 -0.85 -3.24 -5.00
CA GLY A 157 0.37 -3.78 -5.58
C GLY A 157 1.63 -3.05 -5.12
N ALA A 158 1.59 -1.72 -5.04
CA ALA A 158 2.72 -0.91 -4.59
C ALA A 158 2.97 -1.07 -3.07
N ALA A 159 1.92 -1.13 -2.26
CA ALA A 159 2.02 -1.32 -0.81
C ALA A 159 2.63 -2.68 -0.46
N TRP A 160 2.21 -3.74 -1.14
CA TRP A 160 2.79 -5.08 -0.96
C TRP A 160 4.29 -5.11 -1.30
N ASN A 161 4.69 -4.50 -2.43
CA ASN A 161 6.10 -4.42 -2.79
C ASN A 161 6.92 -3.61 -1.78
N ALA A 162 6.37 -2.50 -1.29
CA ALA A 162 7.03 -1.66 -0.30
C ALA A 162 7.17 -2.39 1.05
N ASP A 163 6.16 -3.15 1.48
CA ASP A 163 6.16 -3.88 2.73
C ASP A 163 7.18 -5.02 2.74
N ILE A 164 7.22 -5.85 1.67
CA ILE A 164 8.21 -6.92 1.52
C ILE A 164 9.64 -6.37 1.64
N ALA A 165 9.93 -5.25 0.95
CA ALA A 165 11.23 -4.61 0.99
C ALA A 165 11.54 -4.00 2.37
N ALA A 166 10.52 -3.54 3.08
CA ALA A 166 10.65 -2.89 4.37
C ALA A 166 10.77 -3.89 5.53
N GLU A 167 10.15 -5.08 5.43
CA GLU A 167 10.26 -6.13 6.44
C GLU A 167 11.69 -6.71 6.57
N SER A 168 12.53 -6.56 5.54
CA SER A 168 13.94 -7.00 5.52
C SER A 168 14.87 -5.92 4.99
N LEU A 169 15.02 -4.84 5.77
CA LEU A 169 15.91 -3.75 5.41
C LEU A 169 17.37 -4.10 5.70
N GLN A 170 18.21 -4.02 4.66
CA GLN A 170 19.66 -4.11 4.81
C GLN A 170 20.29 -2.72 4.78
N TRP A 171 21.06 -2.38 5.80
CA TRP A 171 21.82 -1.15 5.89
C TRP A 171 23.27 -1.43 6.26
N GLY A 172 24.15 -1.40 5.30
CA GLY A 172 25.55 -1.77 5.48
C GLY A 172 25.70 -3.23 5.86
N LYS A 173 26.20 -3.49 7.07
CA LYS A 173 26.35 -4.86 7.63
C LYS A 173 25.18 -5.26 8.56
N GLU A 174 24.28 -4.37 8.87
CA GLU A 174 23.15 -4.64 9.77
C GLU A 174 21.89 -4.94 8.97
N THR A 175 21.15 -5.95 9.37
CA THR A 175 19.80 -6.25 8.89
C THR A 175 18.80 -5.84 9.96
N ILE A 176 17.88 -4.97 9.58
CA ILE A 176 16.76 -4.57 10.41
C ILE A 176 15.56 -5.39 9.94
N ASN A 177 15.15 -6.33 10.77
CA ASN A 177 14.06 -7.24 10.45
C ASN A 177 12.82 -6.88 11.24
N VAL A 178 11.67 -6.94 10.57
CA VAL A 178 10.33 -6.83 11.16
C VAL A 178 9.59 -8.12 10.86
N THR A 179 8.95 -8.68 11.86
CA THR A 179 8.25 -9.97 11.75
C THR A 179 7.17 -9.93 10.65
N GLY A 180 7.38 -10.71 9.58
CA GLY A 180 6.43 -10.77 8.47
C GLY A 180 6.86 -11.72 7.36
N LEU A 181 6.07 -11.79 6.29
CA LEU A 181 6.34 -12.68 5.15
C LEU A 181 7.60 -12.28 4.38
N GLY A 182 7.86 -10.99 4.22
CA GLY A 182 9.06 -10.49 3.53
C GLY A 182 10.33 -10.87 4.27
N GLN A 183 10.33 -10.74 5.61
CA GLN A 183 11.43 -11.22 6.46
C GLN A 183 11.62 -12.73 6.31
N TYR A 184 10.54 -13.51 6.35
CA TYR A 184 10.60 -14.96 6.20
C TYR A 184 11.24 -15.36 4.86
N ILE A 185 10.88 -14.69 3.78
CA ILE A 185 11.44 -14.91 2.45
C ILE A 185 12.93 -14.55 2.44
N ALA A 186 13.32 -13.40 2.97
CA ALA A 186 14.67 -12.89 2.94
C ALA A 186 15.64 -13.74 3.80
N VAL A 187 15.21 -14.14 5.00
CA VAL A 187 16.03 -14.99 5.89
C VAL A 187 16.26 -16.40 5.30
N ASN A 188 15.28 -16.89 4.54
CA ASN A 188 15.34 -18.23 3.93
C ASN A 188 15.74 -18.20 2.44
N ASP A 189 16.29 -17.11 1.94
CA ASP A 189 16.65 -16.95 0.51
C ASP A 189 17.65 -18.02 0.02
N GLY A 190 18.52 -18.51 0.91
CA GLY A 190 19.42 -19.63 0.64
C GLY A 190 18.78 -21.03 0.63
N ILE A 191 17.52 -21.16 1.08
CA ILE A 191 16.79 -22.43 1.20
C ILE A 191 15.60 -22.39 0.24
N LYS A 192 15.77 -22.94 -0.98
CA LYS A 192 14.79 -22.84 -2.07
C LYS A 192 13.35 -23.20 -1.68
N ASP A 193 13.17 -24.24 -0.86
CA ASP A 193 11.83 -24.72 -0.50
C ASP A 193 11.11 -23.78 0.47
N LYS A 194 11.83 -23.19 1.43
CA LYS A 194 11.26 -22.23 2.40
C LYS A 194 10.96 -20.87 1.75
N SER A 195 11.87 -20.36 0.92
CA SER A 195 11.66 -19.14 0.14
C SER A 195 10.47 -19.29 -0.82
N ALA A 196 10.34 -20.46 -1.47
CA ALA A 196 9.20 -20.77 -2.33
C ALA A 196 7.88 -20.81 -1.56
N LEU A 197 7.86 -21.34 -0.31
CA LEU A 197 6.68 -21.35 0.54
C LEU A 197 6.22 -19.94 0.90
N GLY A 198 7.14 -19.08 1.32
CA GLY A 198 6.87 -17.66 1.61
C GLY A 198 6.30 -16.94 0.39
N THR A 199 6.91 -17.14 -0.78
CA THR A 199 6.45 -16.54 -2.04
C THR A 199 5.05 -17.03 -2.44
N LEU A 200 4.75 -18.33 -2.28
CA LEU A 200 3.41 -18.87 -2.54
C LEU A 200 2.36 -18.31 -1.58
N ALA A 201 2.69 -18.16 -0.30
CA ALA A 201 1.82 -17.55 0.69
C ALA A 201 1.51 -16.09 0.32
N MET A 202 2.51 -15.33 -0.11
CA MET A 202 2.35 -13.96 -0.60
C MET A 202 1.43 -13.89 -1.83
N CYS A 203 1.67 -14.74 -2.83
CA CYS A 203 0.83 -14.80 -4.02
C CYS A 203 -0.63 -15.15 -3.68
N ALA A 204 -0.85 -16.02 -2.70
CA ALA A 204 -2.20 -16.38 -2.25
C ALA A 204 -2.92 -15.18 -1.62
N VAL A 205 -2.25 -14.42 -0.74
CA VAL A 205 -2.85 -13.24 -0.10
C VAL A 205 -3.15 -12.15 -1.12
N VAL A 206 -2.18 -11.82 -1.97
CA VAL A 206 -2.38 -10.80 -3.02
C VAL A 206 -3.51 -11.21 -3.97
N GLY A 207 -3.55 -12.51 -4.36
CA GLY A 207 -4.63 -13.05 -5.19
C GLY A 207 -6.00 -12.93 -4.53
N LEU A 208 -6.11 -13.23 -3.24
CA LEU A 208 -7.34 -13.04 -2.47
C LEU A 208 -7.75 -11.56 -2.41
N CYS A 209 -6.80 -10.66 -2.13
CA CYS A 209 -7.08 -9.22 -2.11
C CYS A 209 -7.63 -8.72 -3.46
N ILE A 210 -7.09 -9.21 -4.59
CA ILE A 210 -7.58 -8.83 -5.93
C ILE A 210 -9.00 -9.35 -6.18
N ILE A 211 -9.35 -10.55 -5.69
CA ILE A 211 -10.69 -11.12 -5.87
C ILE A 211 -11.75 -10.34 -5.07
N PHE A 212 -11.38 -9.78 -3.91
CA PHE A 212 -12.31 -9.05 -3.04
C PHE A 212 -12.46 -7.55 -3.40
N VAL A 213 -11.67 -7.03 -4.33
CA VAL A 213 -11.77 -5.65 -4.85
C VAL A 213 -12.56 -5.60 -6.15
#